data_c7392b3faab97e9c0e25c23153520587
#
_entry.id   c7392b3faab97e9c0e25c23153520587
#
_cell.length_a   1.000
_cell.length_b   1.000
_cell.length_c   1.000
_cell.angle_alpha   90.00
_cell.angle_beta   90.00
_cell.angle_gamma   90.00
#
_symmetry.space_group_name_H-M   'P 1'
#
loop_
_entity.id
_entity.type
_entity.pdbx_description
1 polymer ?
#
loop_
_entity_poly.entity_id
_entity_poly.type
_entity_poly.pdbx_seq_one_letter_code
_entity_poly.pdbx_strand_id
1 'polypeptide(L)'
;FPGEDRILIPSPKVATYDLKPEMSALEITDELITSIENQAYDLIVVNYANGDMVGHTGVMEAAVRAAETIDQCLGRLENALLKVGGTMLITADHGNLEKMSDETTGQAHTAHTLSPVPIILVNAPANVADLKNGVLSDVAPTLVRILGLTQPVEMTGSSLILENKIAPVAAAYAKK
;
A
#
# COMPACT_ATOMS: atom_id res chain seq x y z
N PHE A 1 -11.45 6.86 -15.71
CA PHE A 1 -11.90 5.63 -16.41
C PHE A 1 -13.35 5.34 -16.05
N PRO A 2 -14.13 4.61 -16.89
CA PRO A 2 -15.48 4.21 -16.53
C PRO A 2 -15.49 3.37 -15.24
N GLY A 3 -16.36 3.72 -14.28
CA GLY A 3 -16.43 3.06 -12.98
C GLY A 3 -15.38 3.49 -11.96
N GLU A 4 -14.58 4.52 -12.27
CA GLU A 4 -13.60 5.10 -11.34
C GLU A 4 -14.21 6.33 -10.66
N ASP A 5 -14.15 6.35 -9.33
CA ASP A 5 -14.37 7.54 -8.52
C ASP A 5 -13.02 8.04 -7.98
N ARG A 6 -12.89 9.35 -7.87
CA ARG A 6 -11.67 9.99 -7.33
C ARG A 6 -12.00 10.85 -6.14
N ILE A 7 -11.41 10.51 -5.00
CA ILE A 7 -11.52 11.28 -3.76
C ILE A 7 -10.18 11.97 -3.54
N LEU A 8 -10.17 13.30 -3.63
CA LEU A 8 -8.96 14.10 -3.48
C LEU A 8 -8.98 14.85 -2.15
N ILE A 9 -8.08 14.47 -1.25
CA ILE A 9 -7.83 15.19 -0.01
C ILE A 9 -6.65 16.15 -0.23
N PRO A 10 -6.84 17.48 -0.10
CA PRO A 10 -5.78 18.44 -0.38
C PRO A 10 -4.64 18.33 0.63
N SER A 11 -3.41 18.50 0.14
CA SER A 11 -2.22 18.61 0.99
C SER A 11 -2.25 19.87 1.87
N PRO A 12 -1.63 19.86 3.05
CA PRO A 12 -1.55 21.02 3.92
C PRO A 12 -0.74 22.16 3.26
N LYS A 13 -1.16 23.38 3.49
CA LYS A 13 -0.49 24.59 2.97
C LYS A 13 0.66 25.00 3.89
N VAL A 14 1.80 24.32 3.78
CA VAL A 14 3.05 24.61 4.50
C VAL A 14 4.18 24.86 3.52
N ALA A 15 5.24 25.54 3.96
CA ALA A 15 6.39 25.86 3.10
C ALA A 15 7.17 24.58 2.74
N THR A 16 7.38 23.70 3.72
CA THR A 16 8.03 22.40 3.57
C THR A 16 7.34 21.37 4.49
N TYR A 17 7.32 20.11 4.14
CA TYR A 17 6.53 19.09 4.85
C TYR A 17 7.18 18.58 6.14
N ASP A 18 8.43 18.95 6.44
CA ASP A 18 9.01 18.77 7.79
C ASP A 18 8.29 19.58 8.86
N LEU A 19 7.61 20.67 8.48
CA LEU A 19 6.75 21.47 9.37
C LEU A 19 5.41 20.78 9.71
N LYS A 20 4.97 19.84 8.89
CA LYS A 20 3.76 19.03 9.10
C LYS A 20 3.96 17.63 8.52
N PRO A 21 4.75 16.74 9.18
CA PRO A 21 5.10 15.41 8.64
C PRO A 21 3.92 14.46 8.48
N GLU A 22 2.87 14.63 9.28
CA GLU A 22 1.61 13.89 9.14
C GLU A 22 0.87 14.22 7.87
N MET A 23 1.16 15.37 7.23
CA MET A 23 0.49 15.85 6.02
C MET A 23 -1.03 15.77 6.13
N SER A 24 -1.70 15.08 5.21
CA SER A 24 -3.14 14.79 5.25
C SER A 24 -3.43 13.30 5.44
N ALA A 25 -2.48 12.54 6.02
CA ALA A 25 -2.61 11.08 6.15
C ALA A 25 -3.82 10.69 7.03
N LEU A 26 -4.10 11.45 8.07
CA LEU A 26 -5.21 11.17 8.97
C LEU A 26 -6.56 11.36 8.27
N GLU A 27 -6.72 12.46 7.55
CA GLU A 27 -7.94 12.78 6.79
C GLU A 27 -8.16 11.78 5.64
N ILE A 28 -7.08 11.36 4.95
CA ILE A 28 -7.13 10.30 3.94
C ILE A 28 -7.60 9.00 4.57
N THR A 29 -7.07 8.65 5.75
CA THR A 29 -7.43 7.42 6.47
C THR A 29 -8.89 7.43 6.92
N ASP A 30 -9.42 8.57 7.39
CA ASP A 30 -10.82 8.71 7.78
C ASP A 30 -11.77 8.44 6.61
N GLU A 31 -11.45 8.98 5.43
CA GLU A 31 -12.23 8.77 4.21
C GLU A 31 -12.13 7.31 3.71
N LEU A 32 -10.93 6.71 3.79
CA LEU A 32 -10.73 5.30 3.44
C LEU A 32 -11.54 4.38 4.35
N ILE A 33 -11.52 4.61 5.68
CA ILE A 33 -12.31 3.83 6.63
C ILE A 33 -13.80 3.92 6.30
N THR A 34 -14.29 5.14 6.00
CA THR A 34 -15.68 5.35 5.60
C THR A 34 -16.02 4.55 4.35
N SER A 35 -15.16 4.59 3.33
CA SER A 35 -15.35 3.86 2.08
C SER A 35 -15.32 2.33 2.28
N ILE A 36 -14.41 1.84 3.13
CA ILE A 36 -14.26 0.42 3.47
C ILE A 36 -15.48 -0.09 4.24
N GLU A 37 -15.89 0.60 5.31
CA GLU A 37 -17.00 0.18 6.16
C GLU A 37 -18.34 0.20 5.41
N ASN A 38 -18.51 1.12 4.45
CA ASN A 38 -19.66 1.16 3.55
C ASN A 38 -19.57 0.16 2.39
N GLN A 39 -18.44 -0.55 2.22
CA GLN A 39 -18.19 -1.47 1.09
C GLN A 39 -18.49 -0.81 -0.26
N ALA A 40 -18.04 0.44 -0.41
CA ALA A 40 -18.40 1.29 -1.54
C ALA A 40 -17.71 0.86 -2.86
N TYR A 41 -16.56 0.18 -2.76
CA TYR A 41 -15.69 -0.17 -3.90
C TYR A 41 -15.16 -1.58 -3.80
N ASP A 42 -14.97 -2.24 -4.95
CA ASP A 42 -14.30 -3.55 -5.05
C ASP A 42 -12.76 -3.41 -4.92
N LEU A 43 -12.21 -2.29 -5.36
CA LEU A 43 -10.79 -1.94 -5.28
C LEU A 43 -10.62 -0.48 -4.88
N ILE A 44 -9.77 -0.24 -3.89
CA ILE A 44 -9.34 1.11 -3.49
C ILE A 44 -7.83 1.19 -3.66
N VAL A 45 -7.36 2.23 -4.36
CA VAL A 45 -5.94 2.56 -4.49
C VAL A 45 -5.69 3.89 -3.80
N VAL A 46 -4.74 3.92 -2.88
CA VAL A 46 -4.39 5.11 -2.12
C VAL A 46 -2.89 5.35 -2.16
N ASN A 47 -2.50 6.62 -2.16
CA ASN A 47 -1.12 7.06 -2.00
C ASN A 47 -0.98 7.89 -0.73
N TYR A 48 -0.08 7.47 0.16
CA TYR A 48 0.41 8.26 1.28
C TYR A 48 1.76 8.86 0.89
N ALA A 49 1.79 10.15 0.58
CA ALA A 49 2.99 10.83 0.08
C ALA A 49 4.00 11.19 1.20
N ASN A 50 3.71 10.87 2.45
CA ASN A 50 4.48 11.30 3.62
C ASN A 50 5.95 10.90 3.53
N GLY A 51 6.23 9.63 3.23
CA GLY A 51 7.59 9.10 3.16
C GLY A 51 8.46 9.85 2.15
N ASP A 52 7.95 10.06 0.95
CA ASP A 52 8.66 10.75 -0.11
C ASP A 52 8.80 12.25 0.18
N MET A 53 7.69 12.93 0.41
CA MET A 53 7.68 14.39 0.55
C MET A 53 8.44 14.88 1.78
N VAL A 54 8.38 14.15 2.89
CA VAL A 54 9.15 14.49 4.11
C VAL A 54 10.60 14.06 3.96
N GLY A 55 10.88 12.92 3.33
CA GLY A 55 12.23 12.44 3.05
C GLY A 55 13.07 13.44 2.27
N HIS A 56 12.48 14.12 1.29
CA HIS A 56 13.13 15.16 0.53
C HIS A 56 13.58 16.39 1.35
N THR A 57 13.08 16.57 2.56
CA THR A 57 13.51 17.64 3.46
C THR A 57 14.85 17.35 4.15
N GLY A 58 15.25 16.09 4.24
CA GLY A 58 16.46 15.67 4.95
C GLY A 58 16.37 15.78 6.48
N VAL A 59 15.20 16.07 7.05
CA VAL A 59 14.99 16.26 8.49
C VAL A 59 14.60 14.94 9.14
N MET A 60 15.54 14.29 9.83
CA MET A 60 15.37 12.96 10.43
C MET A 60 14.18 12.88 11.39
N GLU A 61 14.02 13.86 12.29
CA GLU A 61 12.90 13.86 13.25
C GLU A 61 11.53 13.93 12.57
N ALA A 62 11.44 14.67 11.46
CA ALA A 62 10.23 14.74 10.66
C ALA A 62 9.97 13.42 9.93
N ALA A 63 11.02 12.78 9.39
CA ALA A 63 10.94 11.47 8.76
C ALA A 63 10.42 10.39 9.72
N VAL A 64 10.91 10.36 10.96
CA VAL A 64 10.41 9.45 11.99
C VAL A 64 8.92 9.69 12.27
N ARG A 65 8.51 10.96 12.46
CA ARG A 65 7.09 11.28 12.67
C ARG A 65 6.20 10.93 11.48
N ALA A 66 6.71 11.09 10.26
CA ALA A 66 5.99 10.67 9.06
C ALA A 66 5.77 9.15 9.05
N ALA A 67 6.81 8.36 9.35
CA ALA A 67 6.71 6.90 9.43
C ALA A 67 5.74 6.45 10.53
N GLU A 68 5.83 7.01 11.74
CA GLU A 68 4.92 6.72 12.85
C GLU A 68 3.46 7.05 12.51
N THR A 69 3.23 8.15 11.79
CA THR A 69 1.89 8.53 11.35
C THR A 69 1.32 7.52 10.36
N ILE A 70 2.13 7.07 9.38
CA ILE A 70 1.70 6.05 8.42
C ILE A 70 1.44 4.71 9.11
N ASP A 71 2.28 4.30 10.05
CA ASP A 71 2.07 3.08 10.84
C ASP A 71 0.71 3.12 11.58
N GLN A 72 0.40 4.22 12.26
CA GLN A 72 -0.90 4.42 12.90
C GLN A 72 -2.07 4.36 11.90
N CYS A 73 -1.93 5.00 10.73
CA CYS A 73 -2.93 4.97 9.68
C CYS A 73 -3.16 3.55 9.16
N LEU A 74 -2.10 2.79 8.89
CA LEU A 74 -2.17 1.41 8.43
C LEU A 74 -2.86 0.50 9.46
N GLY A 75 -2.54 0.64 10.75
CA GLY A 75 -3.22 -0.11 11.82
C GLY A 75 -4.72 0.20 11.91
N ARG A 76 -5.13 1.44 11.66
CA ARG A 76 -6.55 1.83 11.60
C ARG A 76 -7.25 1.19 10.38
N LEU A 77 -6.59 1.18 9.22
CA LEU A 77 -7.10 0.55 7.99
C LEU A 77 -7.22 -0.97 8.15
N GLU A 78 -6.22 -1.62 8.74
CA GLU A 78 -6.26 -3.05 9.06
C GLU A 78 -7.51 -3.39 9.88
N ASN A 79 -7.74 -2.64 10.96
CA ASN A 79 -8.92 -2.85 11.82
C ASN A 79 -10.26 -2.65 11.07
N ALA A 80 -10.34 -1.70 10.15
CA ALA A 80 -11.54 -1.48 9.33
C ALA A 80 -11.74 -2.64 8.32
N LEU A 81 -10.67 -3.07 7.65
CA LEU A 81 -10.70 -4.16 6.67
C LEU A 81 -11.05 -5.50 7.30
N LEU A 82 -10.54 -5.81 8.49
CA LEU A 82 -10.87 -7.05 9.21
C LEU A 82 -12.38 -7.17 9.49
N LYS A 83 -13.07 -6.06 9.79
CA LYS A 83 -14.52 -6.06 10.04
C LYS A 83 -15.34 -6.47 8.81
N VAL A 84 -14.87 -6.14 7.60
CA VAL A 84 -15.57 -6.41 6.34
C VAL A 84 -14.98 -7.58 5.55
N GLY A 85 -13.94 -8.23 6.06
CA GLY A 85 -13.24 -9.32 5.38
C GLY A 85 -12.41 -8.87 4.18
N GLY A 86 -12.03 -7.60 4.12
CA GLY A 86 -11.20 -7.04 3.06
C GLY A 86 -9.73 -7.44 3.17
N THR A 87 -8.98 -7.32 2.08
CA THR A 87 -7.54 -7.59 1.98
C THR A 87 -6.80 -6.30 1.64
N MET A 88 -5.61 -6.07 2.21
CA MET A 88 -4.78 -4.91 1.88
C MET A 88 -3.39 -5.35 1.40
N LEU A 89 -2.95 -4.78 0.28
CA LEU A 89 -1.59 -4.91 -0.23
C LEU A 89 -0.87 -3.58 -0.01
N ILE A 90 0.24 -3.60 0.73
CA ILE A 90 1.04 -2.42 1.06
C ILE A 90 2.37 -2.54 0.32
N THR A 91 2.77 -1.47 -0.38
CA THR A 91 4.07 -1.37 -1.03
C THR A 91 4.48 0.09 -1.18
N ALA A 92 5.65 0.35 -1.73
CA ALA A 92 6.08 1.67 -2.17
C ALA A 92 6.51 1.62 -3.64
N ASP A 93 6.51 2.76 -4.31
CA ASP A 93 6.94 2.91 -5.71
C ASP A 93 8.46 3.10 -5.83
N HIS A 94 9.12 3.61 -4.78
CA HIS A 94 10.57 3.74 -4.66
C HIS A 94 10.99 3.89 -3.19
N GLY A 95 12.29 3.81 -2.92
CA GLY A 95 12.88 4.11 -1.62
C GLY A 95 13.18 5.60 -1.47
N ASN A 96 13.17 6.09 -0.24
CA ASN A 96 13.56 7.43 0.17
C ASN A 96 13.92 7.46 1.66
N LEU A 97 12.93 7.27 2.55
CA LEU A 97 13.05 7.42 4.01
C LEU A 97 14.03 6.44 4.67
N GLU A 98 14.30 5.30 4.06
CA GLU A 98 15.26 4.32 4.61
C GLU A 98 16.70 4.81 4.57
N LYS A 99 16.96 5.92 3.84
CA LYS A 99 18.29 6.53 3.75
C LYS A 99 18.20 8.04 3.90
N MET A 100 18.29 8.54 5.13
CA MET A 100 18.20 9.96 5.45
C MET A 100 19.55 10.68 5.51
N SER A 101 20.67 9.94 5.49
CA SER A 101 22.01 10.50 5.51
C SER A 101 22.97 9.72 4.60
N ASP A 102 23.96 10.42 4.07
CA ASP A 102 25.09 9.79 3.38
C ASP A 102 26.09 9.29 4.41
N GLU A 103 26.41 8.00 4.42
CA GLU A 103 27.28 7.37 5.40
C GLU A 103 28.74 7.85 5.32
N THR A 104 29.16 8.35 4.16
CA THR A 104 30.54 8.79 3.92
C THR A 104 30.73 10.24 4.33
N THR A 105 29.77 11.11 4.00
CA THR A 105 29.89 12.56 4.22
C THR A 105 29.15 13.04 5.46
N GLY A 106 28.19 12.26 5.97
CA GLY A 106 27.29 12.64 7.06
C GLY A 106 26.26 13.71 6.66
N GLN A 107 26.21 14.08 5.39
CA GLN A 107 25.23 15.04 4.90
C GLN A 107 23.84 14.41 4.75
N ALA A 108 22.79 15.22 4.82
CA ALA A 108 21.44 14.78 4.56
C ALA A 108 21.32 14.20 3.14
N HIS A 109 20.71 13.01 3.03
CA HIS A 109 20.32 12.41 1.76
C HIS A 109 18.85 12.75 1.50
N THR A 110 18.57 13.40 0.38
CA THR A 110 17.25 13.95 0.05
C THR A 110 16.76 13.48 -1.32
N ALA A 111 17.32 12.40 -1.85
CA ALA A 111 16.96 11.84 -3.14
C ALA A 111 16.34 10.45 -2.99
N HIS A 112 15.63 10.02 -4.03
CA HIS A 112 15.15 8.63 -4.09
C HIS A 112 16.31 7.65 -4.09
N THR A 113 16.07 6.45 -3.58
CA THR A 113 17.02 5.35 -3.60
C THR A 113 16.55 4.25 -4.55
N LEU A 114 17.47 3.35 -4.88
CA LEU A 114 17.17 2.11 -5.60
C LEU A 114 17.04 0.91 -4.65
N SER A 115 16.86 1.17 -3.34
CA SER A 115 16.64 0.12 -2.36
C SER A 115 15.37 -0.68 -2.69
N PRO A 116 15.37 -1.99 -2.45
CA PRO A 116 14.14 -2.77 -2.53
C PRO A 116 13.09 -2.21 -1.59
N VAL A 117 11.86 -2.09 -2.08
CA VAL A 117 10.70 -1.67 -1.29
C VAL A 117 9.97 -2.88 -0.73
N PRO A 118 9.31 -2.77 0.43
CA PRO A 118 8.53 -3.88 0.99
C PRO A 118 7.28 -4.16 0.15
N ILE A 119 6.81 -5.42 0.20
CA ILE A 119 5.46 -5.79 -0.20
C ILE A 119 4.84 -6.63 0.90
N ILE A 120 3.69 -6.20 1.42
CA ILE A 120 3.03 -6.80 2.58
C ILE A 120 1.57 -7.05 2.24
N LEU A 121 1.09 -8.27 2.51
CA LEU A 121 -0.31 -8.65 2.32
C LEU A 121 -0.96 -8.84 3.69
N VAL A 122 -1.95 -8.01 3.99
CA VAL A 122 -2.72 -8.03 5.24
C VAL A 122 -4.05 -8.71 5.00
N ASN A 123 -4.45 -9.58 5.89
CA ASN A 123 -5.67 -10.39 5.80
C ASN A 123 -5.73 -11.16 4.46
N ALA A 124 -4.67 -11.94 4.21
CA ALA A 124 -4.54 -12.72 2.98
C ALA A 124 -5.71 -13.69 2.78
N PRO A 125 -6.20 -13.89 1.55
CA PRO A 125 -7.15 -14.96 1.25
C PRO A 125 -6.62 -16.34 1.66
N ALA A 126 -7.51 -17.25 2.07
CA ALA A 126 -7.13 -18.56 2.64
C ALA A 126 -6.28 -19.44 1.70
N ASN A 127 -6.36 -19.22 0.40
CA ASN A 127 -5.57 -19.94 -0.61
C ASN A 127 -4.16 -19.36 -0.81
N VAL A 128 -3.82 -18.23 -0.18
CA VAL A 128 -2.51 -17.61 -0.27
C VAL A 128 -1.62 -18.12 0.86
N ALA A 129 -0.46 -18.68 0.49
CA ALA A 129 0.55 -19.14 1.45
C ALA A 129 1.54 -18.02 1.80
N ASP A 130 1.99 -17.26 0.79
CA ASP A 130 3.04 -16.25 0.92
C ASP A 130 3.08 -15.37 -0.34
N LEU A 131 3.94 -14.36 -0.33
CA LEU A 131 4.33 -13.56 -1.49
C LEU A 131 5.79 -13.84 -1.85
N LYS A 132 6.07 -14.01 -3.13
CA LYS A 132 7.45 -14.02 -3.65
C LYS A 132 7.93 -12.60 -3.93
N ASN A 133 9.25 -12.40 -3.96
CA ASN A 133 9.85 -11.16 -4.47
C ASN A 133 9.55 -10.97 -5.96
N GLY A 134 9.50 -9.72 -6.39
CA GLY A 134 9.26 -9.35 -7.77
C GLY A 134 9.60 -7.90 -8.07
N VAL A 135 8.89 -7.31 -9.00
CA VAL A 135 9.06 -5.92 -9.43
C VAL A 135 7.72 -5.18 -9.42
N LEU A 136 7.75 -3.84 -9.52
CA LEU A 136 6.53 -3.01 -9.41
C LEU A 136 5.45 -3.38 -10.44
N SER A 137 5.82 -3.85 -11.64
CA SER A 137 4.86 -4.31 -12.64
C SER A 137 4.07 -5.57 -12.22
N ASP A 138 4.48 -6.25 -11.15
CA ASP A 138 3.82 -7.44 -10.61
C ASP A 138 2.70 -7.10 -9.61
N VAL A 139 2.64 -5.85 -9.15
CA VAL A 139 1.64 -5.39 -8.15
C VAL A 139 0.22 -5.51 -8.72
N ALA A 140 -0.04 -4.95 -9.89
CA ALA A 140 -1.36 -5.01 -10.52
C ALA A 140 -1.80 -6.45 -10.86
N PRO A 141 -0.95 -7.33 -11.45
CA PRO A 141 -1.26 -8.76 -11.59
C PRO A 141 -1.60 -9.46 -10.27
N THR A 142 -0.95 -9.07 -9.19
CA THR A 142 -1.23 -9.62 -7.85
C THR A 142 -2.62 -9.21 -7.37
N LEU A 143 -3.00 -7.95 -7.53
CA LEU A 143 -4.35 -7.46 -7.20
C LEU A 143 -5.43 -8.13 -8.05
N VAL A 144 -5.21 -8.26 -9.36
CA VAL A 144 -6.12 -8.97 -10.29
C VAL A 144 -6.34 -10.42 -9.82
N ARG A 145 -5.27 -11.08 -9.36
CA ARG A 145 -5.36 -12.46 -8.82
C ARG A 145 -6.15 -12.52 -7.51
N ILE A 146 -5.95 -11.55 -6.60
CA ILE A 146 -6.70 -11.46 -5.33
C ILE A 146 -8.19 -11.25 -5.60
N LEU A 147 -8.53 -10.42 -6.59
CA LEU A 147 -9.92 -10.15 -7.01
C LEU A 147 -10.56 -11.33 -7.77
N GLY A 148 -9.82 -12.40 -8.07
CA GLY A 148 -10.33 -13.55 -8.82
C GLY A 148 -10.61 -13.25 -10.30
N LEU A 149 -10.01 -12.19 -10.85
CA LEU A 149 -10.18 -11.76 -12.23
C LEU A 149 -9.13 -12.41 -13.15
N THR A 150 -9.45 -12.45 -14.44
CA THR A 150 -8.48 -12.88 -15.47
C THR A 150 -7.55 -11.73 -15.80
N GLN A 151 -6.24 -11.99 -15.73
CA GLN A 151 -5.22 -10.99 -16.09
C GLN A 151 -5.31 -10.65 -17.59
N PRO A 152 -5.41 -9.34 -17.95
CA PRO A 152 -5.36 -8.89 -19.33
C PRO A 152 -4.01 -9.23 -19.97
N VAL A 153 -4.01 -9.50 -21.29
CA VAL A 153 -2.79 -9.86 -22.03
C VAL A 153 -1.77 -8.73 -22.12
N GLU A 154 -2.22 -7.50 -22.02
CA GLU A 154 -1.40 -6.29 -22.01
C GLU A 154 -0.63 -6.11 -20.68
N MET A 155 -1.05 -6.80 -19.63
CA MET A 155 -0.42 -6.75 -18.32
C MET A 155 0.73 -7.76 -18.28
N THR A 156 1.96 -7.28 -18.47
CA THR A 156 3.17 -8.12 -18.68
C THR A 156 3.81 -8.65 -17.42
N GLY A 157 3.47 -8.10 -16.23
CA GLY A 157 3.93 -8.61 -14.94
C GLY A 157 3.28 -9.93 -14.56
N SER A 158 3.69 -10.50 -13.45
CA SER A 158 3.19 -11.78 -12.93
C SER A 158 2.74 -11.66 -11.48
N SER A 159 1.65 -12.32 -11.09
CA SER A 159 1.24 -12.34 -9.68
C SER A 159 2.36 -12.84 -8.76
N LEU A 160 2.51 -12.17 -7.62
CA LEU A 160 3.48 -12.51 -6.57
C LEU A 160 2.96 -13.57 -5.60
N ILE A 161 1.68 -13.97 -5.72
CA ILE A 161 1.06 -14.94 -4.81
C ILE A 161 1.68 -16.32 -4.97
N LEU A 162 2.07 -16.90 -3.82
CA LEU A 162 2.36 -18.30 -3.66
C LEU A 162 1.12 -18.96 -3.05
N GLU A 163 0.53 -19.92 -3.77
CA GLU A 163 -0.66 -20.60 -3.32
C GLU A 163 -0.35 -21.75 -2.34
N ASN A 164 -1.23 -21.93 -1.37
CA ASN A 164 -1.22 -23.11 -0.52
C ASN A 164 -1.40 -24.36 -1.39
N LYS A 165 -0.53 -25.37 -1.22
CA LYS A 165 -0.70 -26.71 -1.80
C LYS A 165 -1.82 -27.48 -1.06
N ILE A 166 -2.99 -26.88 -0.91
CA ILE A 166 -4.17 -27.60 -0.42
C ILE A 166 -4.73 -28.31 -1.63
N ALA A 167 -4.82 -29.66 -1.54
CA ALA A 167 -5.50 -30.46 -2.55
C ALA A 167 -6.89 -29.85 -2.80
N PRO A 168 -7.38 -29.81 -4.06
CA PRO A 168 -8.69 -29.25 -4.36
C PRO A 168 -9.72 -29.97 -3.49
N VAL A 169 -10.38 -29.24 -2.61
CA VAL A 169 -11.62 -29.72 -1.98
C VAL A 169 -12.58 -29.91 -3.14
N ALA A 170 -12.79 -31.16 -3.51
CA ALA A 170 -13.70 -31.54 -4.58
C ALA A 170 -15.01 -30.79 -4.40
N ALA A 171 -15.49 -30.17 -5.44
CA ALA A 171 -16.73 -29.41 -5.51
C ALA A 171 -17.91 -30.23 -4.90
N ALA A 172 -18.22 -29.97 -3.64
CA ALA A 172 -19.34 -30.56 -2.93
C ALA A 172 -20.60 -29.67 -3.03
N TYR A 173 -20.80 -29.03 -4.20
CA TYR A 173 -22.05 -28.32 -4.51
C TYR A 173 -22.45 -28.52 -5.97
N ALA A 174 -22.63 -29.82 -6.31
CA ALA A 174 -23.46 -30.15 -7.47
C ALA A 174 -24.55 -31.08 -6.95
N LYS A 175 -25.66 -30.53 -6.44
CA LYS A 175 -27.01 -31.11 -6.43
C LYS A 175 -27.88 -30.38 -5.41
N LYS A 176 -28.66 -29.39 -5.83
CA LYS A 176 -30.12 -29.39 -5.66
C LYS A 176 -30.73 -28.34 -6.56
#